data_c6675e1eb69291cc0ac62ec983645d16
#
_entry.id   c6675e1eb69291cc0ac62ec983645d16
#
_cell.length_a   1.000
_cell.length_b   1.000
_cell.length_c   1.000
_cell.angle_alpha   90.00
_cell.angle_beta   90.00
_cell.angle_gamma   90.00
#
_symmetry.space_group_name_H-M   'P 1'
#
loop_
_entity.id
_entity.type
_entity.pdbx_description
1 polymer ?
#
loop_
_entity_poly.entity_id
_entity_poly.type
_entity_poly.pdbx_seq_one_letter_code
_entity_poly.pdbx_strand_id
1 'polypeptide(L)'
;MSIPLAQRANAPEFVPFPGEHHGIGWESLSAAHHDGLSALFARMEARDNPPYRTSPDEVEEMLSAASQWRGLVGIARRGIAAGRIVAFAQVVLRFPGRVECVCVGGVDPDFRRIGLGNAIVDWQEGTARQMLAEVEGETPAQITCHVETGQDDLEAQLKVHGFRWTRTYYELRASLEGLPQLPDLGSYMSIEAWGPQWEEPALRAANR
;
A
#
# COMPACT_ATOMS: atom_id res chain seq x y z
N MET A 1 23.76 -24.07 1.49
CA MET A 1 22.76 -23.93 2.56
C MET A 1 22.10 -22.57 2.36
N SER A 2 20.79 -22.54 2.25
CA SER A 2 20.04 -21.28 2.14
C SER A 2 20.01 -20.60 3.52
N ILE A 3 20.02 -19.27 3.55
CA ILE A 3 19.99 -18.49 4.79
C ILE A 3 18.54 -18.24 5.18
N PRO A 4 18.12 -18.53 6.43
CA PRO A 4 16.76 -18.26 6.89
C PRO A 4 16.33 -16.80 6.67
N LEU A 5 15.04 -16.60 6.38
CA LEU A 5 14.51 -15.25 6.11
C LEU A 5 14.76 -14.30 7.30
N ALA A 6 14.62 -14.77 8.53
CA ALA A 6 14.92 -14.00 9.73
C ALA A 6 16.34 -13.40 9.74
N GLN A 7 17.34 -14.16 9.26
CA GLN A 7 18.71 -13.65 9.16
C GLN A 7 18.88 -12.68 7.98
N ARG A 8 18.25 -12.98 6.84
CA ARG A 8 18.33 -12.13 5.64
C ARG A 8 17.63 -10.80 5.80
N ALA A 9 16.56 -10.76 6.59
CA ALA A 9 15.81 -9.54 6.88
C ALA A 9 16.69 -8.49 7.58
N ASN A 10 17.73 -8.92 8.32
CA ASN A 10 18.61 -8.02 9.06
C ASN A 10 17.81 -6.95 9.82
N ALA A 11 16.81 -7.43 10.58
CA ALA A 11 15.86 -6.57 11.26
C ALA A 11 16.52 -5.82 12.42
N PRO A 12 16.22 -4.53 12.61
CA PRO A 12 16.63 -3.83 13.81
C PRO A 12 15.90 -4.41 15.04
N GLU A 13 16.55 -4.39 16.19
CA GLU A 13 15.95 -4.84 17.45
C GLU A 13 14.70 -4.01 17.81
N PHE A 14 14.76 -2.70 17.54
CA PHE A 14 13.69 -1.76 17.81
C PHE A 14 13.55 -0.73 16.68
N VAL A 15 12.30 -0.42 16.32
CA VAL A 15 11.97 0.66 15.36
C VAL A 15 11.21 1.73 16.13
N PRO A 16 11.87 2.85 16.48
CA PRO A 16 11.20 3.93 17.17
C PRO A 16 10.19 4.63 16.25
N PHE A 17 9.16 5.20 16.83
CA PHE A 17 8.37 6.18 16.09
C PHE A 17 9.25 7.37 15.66
N PRO A 18 8.93 8.02 14.52
CA PRO A 18 9.62 9.23 14.14
C PRO A 18 9.60 10.24 15.28
N GLY A 19 10.69 10.97 15.48
CA GLY A 19 10.77 11.97 16.55
C GLY A 19 9.70 13.05 16.42
N GLU A 20 9.40 13.75 17.51
CA GLU A 20 8.50 14.90 17.49
C GLU A 20 9.13 16.09 16.75
N HIS A 21 9.02 16.07 15.43
CA HIS A 21 9.47 17.16 14.58
C HIS A 21 8.26 18.01 14.13
N HIS A 22 8.46 19.29 14.02
CA HIS A 22 7.46 20.23 13.50
C HIS A 22 6.10 20.23 14.24
N GLY A 23 6.07 19.82 15.52
CA GLY A 23 4.84 19.78 16.31
C GLY A 23 3.90 18.65 15.91
N ILE A 24 4.43 17.55 15.37
CA ILE A 24 3.69 16.33 15.04
C ILE A 24 4.00 15.26 16.07
N GLY A 25 2.97 14.72 16.70
CA GLY A 25 3.06 13.54 17.56
C GLY A 25 2.68 12.30 16.80
N TRP A 26 3.35 11.19 17.09
CA TRP A 26 3.13 9.92 16.42
C TRP A 26 2.48 8.90 17.35
N GLU A 27 1.57 8.10 16.81
CA GLU A 27 0.95 7.00 17.53
C GLU A 27 0.63 5.83 16.59
N SER A 28 0.36 4.66 17.19
CA SER A 28 0.01 3.47 16.41
C SER A 28 -1.30 3.67 15.66
N LEU A 29 -1.31 3.32 14.37
CA LEU A 29 -2.51 3.30 13.56
C LEU A 29 -3.49 2.24 14.09
N SER A 30 -4.76 2.57 14.08
CA SER A 30 -5.84 1.67 14.52
C SER A 30 -7.16 2.02 13.82
N ALA A 31 -8.18 1.20 14.01
CA ALA A 31 -9.52 1.46 13.46
C ALA A 31 -10.14 2.80 13.95
N ALA A 32 -9.73 3.29 15.14
CA ALA A 32 -10.19 4.59 15.65
C ALA A 32 -9.76 5.79 14.77
N HIS A 33 -8.80 5.59 13.88
CA HIS A 33 -8.29 6.64 12.99
C HIS A 33 -9.02 6.71 11.63
N HIS A 34 -10.04 5.88 11.41
CA HIS A 34 -10.77 5.77 10.13
C HIS A 34 -11.16 7.12 9.53
N ASP A 35 -11.92 7.93 10.26
CA ASP A 35 -12.42 9.22 9.75
C ASP A 35 -11.30 10.22 9.47
N GLY A 36 -10.31 10.28 10.38
CA GLY A 36 -9.14 11.15 10.22
C GLY A 36 -8.27 10.75 9.03
N LEU A 37 -8.13 9.45 8.80
CA LEU A 37 -7.38 8.91 7.67
C LEU A 37 -8.13 9.11 6.35
N SER A 38 -9.44 8.88 6.31
CA SER A 38 -10.30 9.18 5.15
C SER A 38 -10.22 10.67 4.76
N ALA A 39 -10.23 11.56 5.77
CA ALA A 39 -10.05 12.98 5.54
C ALA A 39 -8.63 13.33 5.04
N LEU A 40 -7.59 12.60 5.46
CA LEU A 40 -6.24 12.77 4.92
C LEU A 40 -6.18 12.34 3.45
N PHE A 41 -6.72 11.18 3.10
CA PHE A 41 -6.80 10.73 1.70
C PHE A 41 -7.49 11.76 0.82
N ALA A 42 -8.64 12.27 1.23
CA ALA A 42 -9.39 13.29 0.48
C ALA A 42 -8.54 14.55 0.21
N ARG A 43 -7.72 15.01 1.17
CA ARG A 43 -6.84 16.17 0.97
C ARG A 43 -5.67 15.86 0.02
N MET A 44 -5.07 14.69 0.15
CA MET A 44 -4.00 14.24 -0.74
C MET A 44 -4.51 14.14 -2.18
N GLU A 45 -5.65 13.49 -2.37
CA GLU A 45 -6.29 13.30 -3.69
C GLU A 45 -6.77 14.61 -4.32
N ALA A 46 -7.27 15.54 -3.52
CA ALA A 46 -7.63 16.87 -4.02
C ALA A 46 -6.42 17.64 -4.58
N ARG A 47 -5.22 17.41 -4.03
CA ARG A 47 -3.98 18.05 -4.48
C ARG A 47 -3.31 17.31 -5.63
N ASP A 48 -3.23 15.97 -5.53
CA ASP A 48 -2.44 15.14 -6.42
C ASP A 48 -3.23 14.65 -7.63
N ASN A 49 -4.57 14.73 -7.54
CA ASN A 49 -5.52 14.32 -8.58
C ASN A 49 -5.22 12.93 -9.20
N PRO A 50 -5.08 11.88 -8.38
CA PRO A 50 -4.83 10.54 -8.89
C PRO A 50 -6.00 10.03 -9.74
N PRO A 51 -5.78 9.00 -10.57
CA PRO A 51 -6.80 8.45 -11.46
C PRO A 51 -7.99 7.81 -10.72
N TYR A 52 -7.82 7.46 -9.46
CA TYR A 52 -8.86 6.88 -8.60
C TYR A 52 -8.92 7.60 -7.26
N ARG A 53 -10.02 7.38 -6.53
CA ARG A 53 -10.25 7.95 -5.20
C ARG A 53 -10.42 6.82 -4.21
N THR A 54 -9.85 6.99 -3.04
CA THR A 54 -10.00 6.03 -1.94
C THR A 54 -11.33 6.27 -1.24
N SER A 55 -12.19 5.28 -1.26
CA SER A 55 -13.47 5.34 -0.54
C SER A 55 -13.31 5.11 0.96
N PRO A 56 -14.26 5.55 1.81
CA PRO A 56 -14.25 5.21 3.23
C PRO A 56 -14.25 3.70 3.50
N ASP A 57 -14.95 2.91 2.69
CA ASP A 57 -15.00 1.45 2.82
C ASP A 57 -13.61 0.80 2.56
N GLU A 58 -12.86 1.34 1.60
CA GLU A 58 -11.47 0.89 1.37
C GLU A 58 -10.54 1.25 2.53
N VAL A 59 -10.77 2.39 3.18
CA VAL A 59 -10.03 2.75 4.41
C VAL A 59 -10.40 1.80 5.55
N GLU A 60 -11.67 1.42 5.69
CA GLU A 60 -12.11 0.43 6.68
C GLU A 60 -11.46 -0.93 6.43
N GLU A 61 -11.43 -1.39 5.16
CA GLU A 61 -10.76 -2.64 4.78
C GLU A 61 -9.26 -2.58 5.08
N MET A 62 -8.60 -1.47 4.78
CA MET A 62 -7.18 -1.25 5.07
C MET A 62 -6.87 -1.34 6.56
N LEU A 63 -7.79 -0.92 7.43
CA LEU A 63 -7.67 -0.97 8.88
C LEU A 63 -8.17 -2.28 9.49
N SER A 64 -8.72 -3.18 8.69
CA SER A 64 -9.29 -4.43 9.19
C SER A 64 -8.20 -5.39 9.71
N ALA A 65 -8.57 -6.23 10.67
CA ALA A 65 -7.71 -7.26 11.22
C ALA A 65 -7.55 -8.51 10.30
N ALA A 66 -8.15 -8.49 9.10
CA ALA A 66 -8.08 -9.61 8.16
C ALA A 66 -6.66 -9.81 7.57
N SER A 67 -5.82 -8.79 7.63
CA SER A 67 -4.42 -8.82 7.17
C SER A 67 -3.46 -8.59 8.33
N GLN A 68 -2.26 -9.15 8.21
CA GLN A 68 -1.17 -8.82 9.14
C GLN A 68 -0.54 -7.49 8.72
N TRP A 69 -0.69 -6.47 9.53
CA TRP A 69 -0.10 -5.17 9.26
C TRP A 69 0.36 -4.45 10.54
N ARG A 70 1.26 -3.49 10.37
CA ARG A 70 1.66 -2.50 11.37
C ARG A 70 1.55 -1.11 10.76
N GLY A 71 1.16 -0.13 11.56
CA GLY A 71 1.01 1.22 11.06
C GLY A 71 1.17 2.28 12.14
N LEU A 72 1.42 3.50 11.69
CA LEU A 72 1.46 4.70 12.52
C LEU A 72 0.73 5.85 11.85
N VAL A 73 0.33 6.83 12.66
CA VAL A 73 -0.21 8.12 12.23
C VAL A 73 0.55 9.26 12.88
N GLY A 74 0.75 10.32 12.10
CA GLY A 74 1.27 11.60 12.58
C GLY A 74 0.13 12.59 12.76
N ILE A 75 -0.02 13.11 13.97
CA ILE A 75 -1.08 14.05 14.34
C ILE A 75 -0.47 15.40 14.64
N ALA A 76 -0.96 16.44 14.00
CA ALA A 76 -0.55 17.81 14.30
C ALA A 76 -0.96 18.19 15.73
N ARG A 77 -0.01 18.64 16.56
CA ARG A 77 -0.24 18.99 17.96
C ARG A 77 -0.52 20.48 18.18
N ARG A 78 -0.25 21.32 17.17
CA ARG A 78 -0.32 22.79 17.28
C ARG A 78 -0.91 23.44 16.03
N GLY A 79 -1.33 24.70 16.17
CA GLY A 79 -1.84 25.51 15.06
C GLY A 79 -3.26 25.14 14.63
N ILE A 80 -3.67 25.63 13.47
CA ILE A 80 -5.02 25.42 12.89
C ILE A 80 -5.29 23.94 12.59
N ALA A 81 -4.24 23.17 12.36
CA ALA A 81 -4.34 21.74 12.07
C ALA A 81 -4.31 20.84 13.32
N ALA A 82 -4.31 21.42 14.55
CA ALA A 82 -4.25 20.63 15.77
C ALA A 82 -5.35 19.55 15.81
N GLY A 83 -4.95 18.30 16.11
CA GLY A 83 -5.82 17.13 16.10
C GLY A 83 -6.00 16.45 14.73
N ARG A 84 -5.52 17.06 13.64
CA ARG A 84 -5.62 16.44 12.31
C ARG A 84 -4.54 15.36 12.12
N ILE A 85 -4.91 14.26 11.51
CA ILE A 85 -3.95 13.31 10.93
C ILE A 85 -3.34 13.99 9.70
N VAL A 86 -2.02 14.15 9.71
CA VAL A 86 -1.25 14.82 8.65
C VAL A 86 -0.24 13.91 7.98
N ALA A 87 -0.05 12.72 8.52
CA ALA A 87 0.79 11.69 7.91
C ALA A 87 0.32 10.31 8.35
N PHE A 88 0.56 9.29 7.55
CA PHE A 88 0.39 7.91 7.96
C PHE A 88 1.41 7.01 7.27
N ALA A 89 1.66 5.87 7.87
CA ALA A 89 2.39 4.77 7.28
C ALA A 89 1.76 3.45 7.68
N GLN A 90 1.75 2.50 6.76
CA GLN A 90 1.34 1.12 7.00
C GLN A 90 2.31 0.18 6.27
N VAL A 91 2.60 -0.95 6.89
CA VAL A 91 3.31 -2.08 6.31
C VAL A 91 2.40 -3.29 6.40
N VAL A 92 2.08 -3.88 5.26
CA VAL A 92 1.17 -5.03 5.15
C VAL A 92 1.96 -6.25 4.71
N LEU A 93 1.89 -7.34 5.47
CA LEU A 93 2.52 -8.61 5.13
C LEU A 93 1.59 -9.44 4.23
N ARG A 94 2.08 -9.90 3.10
CA ARG A 94 1.34 -10.69 2.10
C ARG A 94 2.13 -11.92 1.66
N PHE A 95 1.41 -12.94 1.16
CA PHE A 95 1.99 -14.21 0.72
C PHE A 95 1.55 -14.61 -0.70
N PRO A 96 1.78 -13.79 -1.73
CA PRO A 96 1.40 -14.12 -3.11
C PRO A 96 2.47 -15.01 -3.79
N GLY A 97 2.70 -16.21 -3.26
CA GLY A 97 3.74 -17.12 -3.74
C GLY A 97 5.17 -16.82 -3.26
N ARG A 98 5.40 -15.65 -2.69
CA ARG A 98 6.59 -15.21 -1.95
C ARG A 98 6.14 -14.35 -0.76
N VAL A 99 7.05 -14.06 0.14
CA VAL A 99 6.75 -13.14 1.26
C VAL A 99 6.96 -11.70 0.80
N GLU A 100 5.98 -10.86 1.00
CA GLU A 100 6.04 -9.46 0.59
C GLU A 100 5.55 -8.53 1.71
N CYS A 101 6.36 -7.53 2.07
CA CYS A 101 5.92 -6.40 2.86
C CYS A 101 5.60 -5.24 1.92
N VAL A 102 4.32 -4.87 1.83
CA VAL A 102 3.87 -3.72 1.04
C VAL A 102 3.80 -2.49 1.93
N CYS A 103 4.58 -1.46 1.57
CA CYS A 103 4.61 -0.18 2.26
C CYS A 103 3.61 0.77 1.62
N VAL A 104 2.68 1.29 2.41
CA VAL A 104 1.69 2.30 2.01
C VAL A 104 1.81 3.48 2.96
N GLY A 105 1.78 4.70 2.44
CA GLY A 105 1.92 5.88 3.30
C GLY A 105 1.63 7.16 2.55
N GLY A 106 1.47 8.24 3.30
CA GLY A 106 1.22 9.55 2.71
C GLY A 106 1.38 10.68 3.70
N VAL A 107 1.58 11.88 3.14
CA VAL A 107 1.73 13.13 3.89
C VAL A 107 0.76 14.15 3.33
N ASP A 108 0.02 14.79 4.24
CA ASP A 108 -0.87 15.91 3.93
C ASP A 108 -0.10 16.97 3.10
N PRO A 109 -0.66 17.44 1.99
CA PRO A 109 0.02 18.40 1.12
C PRO A 109 0.60 19.61 1.82
N ASP A 110 -0.09 20.12 2.87
CA ASP A 110 0.36 21.28 3.65
C ASP A 110 1.57 20.99 4.56
N PHE A 111 1.89 19.71 4.75
CA PHE A 111 2.97 19.22 5.61
C PHE A 111 4.10 18.51 4.84
N ARG A 112 4.11 18.61 3.53
CA ARG A 112 5.19 18.07 2.68
C ARG A 112 6.45 18.92 2.76
N ARG A 113 7.57 18.37 2.35
CA ARG A 113 8.89 19.04 2.27
C ARG A 113 9.50 19.46 3.62
N ILE A 114 9.02 18.87 4.72
CA ILE A 114 9.57 19.08 6.07
C ILE A 114 10.19 17.80 6.66
N GLY A 115 10.47 16.79 5.84
CA GLY A 115 11.14 15.56 6.25
C GLY A 115 10.23 14.40 6.67
N LEU A 116 8.89 14.60 6.73
CA LEU A 116 7.96 13.55 7.16
C LEU A 116 7.98 12.32 6.25
N GLY A 117 8.11 12.52 4.94
CA GLY A 117 8.21 11.41 4.00
C GLY A 117 9.40 10.50 4.31
N ASN A 118 10.59 11.06 4.55
CA ASN A 118 11.77 10.28 4.93
C ASN A 118 11.54 9.51 6.23
N ALA A 119 10.99 10.19 7.25
CA ALA A 119 10.70 9.55 8.53
C ALA A 119 9.71 8.37 8.40
N ILE A 120 8.73 8.48 7.50
CA ILE A 120 7.79 7.40 7.16
C ILE A 120 8.53 6.22 6.51
N VAL A 121 9.36 6.48 5.49
CA VAL A 121 10.07 5.42 4.77
C VAL A 121 11.07 4.71 5.68
N ASP A 122 11.82 5.44 6.50
CA ASP A 122 12.73 4.86 7.51
C ASP A 122 11.99 3.90 8.45
N TRP A 123 10.84 4.37 8.98
CA TRP A 123 10.03 3.55 9.88
C TRP A 123 9.45 2.32 9.17
N GLN A 124 8.95 2.49 7.94
CA GLN A 124 8.40 1.38 7.15
C GLN A 124 9.46 0.33 6.83
N GLU A 125 10.66 0.74 6.43
CA GLU A 125 11.75 -0.20 6.14
C GLU A 125 12.12 -1.02 7.38
N GLY A 126 12.32 -0.36 8.53
CA GLY A 126 12.63 -1.05 9.78
C GLY A 126 11.52 -2.00 10.21
N THR A 127 10.27 -1.55 10.14
CA THR A 127 9.08 -2.34 10.50
C THR A 127 8.90 -3.53 9.55
N ALA A 128 9.07 -3.33 8.25
CA ALA A 128 8.99 -4.41 7.27
C ALA A 128 10.05 -5.48 7.53
N ARG A 129 11.28 -5.09 7.84
CA ARG A 129 12.37 -6.02 8.21
C ARG A 129 12.01 -6.82 9.45
N GLN A 130 11.41 -6.20 10.48
CA GLN A 130 10.94 -6.92 11.67
C GLN A 130 9.83 -7.92 11.32
N MET A 131 8.83 -7.52 10.52
CA MET A 131 7.76 -8.41 10.10
C MET A 131 8.28 -9.59 9.26
N LEU A 132 9.25 -9.35 8.38
CA LEU A 132 9.92 -10.41 7.61
C LEU A 132 10.73 -11.36 8.50
N ALA A 133 11.34 -10.85 9.56
CA ALA A 133 12.11 -11.68 10.50
C ALA A 133 11.24 -12.61 11.35
N GLU A 134 9.94 -12.31 11.48
CA GLU A 134 8.96 -13.15 12.18
C GLU A 134 8.43 -14.31 11.30
N VAL A 135 8.74 -14.30 9.99
CA VAL A 135 8.33 -15.36 9.07
C VAL A 135 9.36 -16.48 9.07
N GLU A 136 8.90 -17.69 9.34
CA GLU A 136 9.74 -18.88 9.34
C GLU A 136 10.12 -19.32 7.91
N GLY A 137 11.29 -19.98 7.80
CA GLY A 137 11.73 -20.60 6.56
C GLY A 137 12.69 -19.75 5.74
N GLU A 138 12.86 -20.18 4.47
CA GLU A 138 13.86 -19.65 3.54
C GLU A 138 13.23 -19.00 2.30
N THR A 139 11.93 -18.79 2.32
CA THR A 139 11.13 -18.26 1.21
C THR A 139 11.71 -16.93 0.71
N PRO A 140 11.77 -16.70 -0.62
CA PRO A 140 12.11 -15.40 -1.16
C PRO A 140 11.19 -14.30 -0.63
N ALA A 141 11.77 -13.16 -0.26
CA ALA A 141 11.03 -12.04 0.31
C ALA A 141 11.45 -10.72 -0.30
N GLN A 142 10.54 -9.75 -0.26
CA GLN A 142 10.78 -8.39 -0.72
C GLN A 142 10.01 -7.36 0.11
N ILE A 143 10.51 -6.13 0.12
CA ILE A 143 9.78 -4.95 0.60
C ILE A 143 9.44 -4.13 -0.65
N THR A 144 8.17 -3.77 -0.80
CA THR A 144 7.67 -3.05 -1.98
C THR A 144 6.96 -1.77 -1.61
N CYS A 145 7.05 -0.79 -2.51
CA CYS A 145 6.31 0.44 -2.47
C CYS A 145 5.78 0.72 -3.88
N HIS A 146 4.52 1.12 -3.98
CA HIS A 146 3.92 1.54 -5.23
C HIS A 146 4.12 3.04 -5.40
N VAL A 147 4.55 3.46 -6.59
CA VAL A 147 4.78 4.86 -6.95
C VAL A 147 3.92 5.17 -8.16
N GLU A 148 3.05 6.15 -8.04
CA GLU A 148 2.23 6.64 -9.14
C GLU A 148 3.03 7.54 -10.09
N THR A 149 2.62 7.59 -11.34
CA THR A 149 3.18 8.52 -12.31
C THR A 149 3.07 9.96 -11.81
N GLY A 150 4.18 10.69 -11.80
CA GLY A 150 4.25 12.06 -11.30
C GLY A 150 4.65 12.21 -9.83
N GLN A 151 4.89 11.09 -9.12
CA GLN A 151 5.43 11.11 -7.76
C GLN A 151 6.98 11.05 -7.76
N ASP A 152 7.62 11.91 -8.53
CA ASP A 152 9.08 11.91 -8.73
C ASP A 152 9.86 12.09 -7.41
N ASP A 153 9.30 12.85 -6.47
CA ASP A 153 9.91 13.05 -5.15
C ASP A 153 9.93 11.75 -4.34
N LEU A 154 8.84 10.98 -4.36
CA LEU A 154 8.77 9.68 -3.69
C LEU A 154 9.73 8.69 -4.35
N GLU A 155 9.78 8.67 -5.69
CA GLU A 155 10.72 7.83 -6.41
C GLU A 155 12.18 8.14 -6.05
N ALA A 156 12.55 9.43 -6.02
CA ALA A 156 13.88 9.87 -5.64
C ALA A 156 14.23 9.47 -4.21
N GLN A 157 13.28 9.64 -3.28
CA GLN A 157 13.41 9.25 -1.89
C GLN A 157 13.64 7.75 -1.74
N LEU A 158 12.81 6.92 -2.37
CA LEU A 158 12.93 5.46 -2.34
C LEU A 158 14.27 4.99 -2.91
N LYS A 159 14.80 5.63 -3.96
CA LYS A 159 16.13 5.34 -4.49
C LYS A 159 17.24 5.58 -3.46
N VAL A 160 17.15 6.65 -2.67
CA VAL A 160 18.11 6.94 -1.58
C VAL A 160 18.08 5.82 -0.53
N HIS A 161 16.90 5.26 -0.24
CA HIS A 161 16.72 4.10 0.65
C HIS A 161 17.07 2.75 0.01
N GLY A 162 17.64 2.74 -1.20
CA GLY A 162 18.10 1.52 -1.87
C GLY A 162 17.00 0.73 -2.58
N PHE A 163 15.78 1.25 -2.64
CA PHE A 163 14.74 0.64 -3.47
C PHE A 163 15.12 0.73 -4.95
N ARG A 164 14.70 -0.29 -5.69
CA ARG A 164 14.93 -0.38 -7.13
C ARG A 164 13.61 -0.62 -7.84
N TRP A 165 13.43 0.04 -8.96
CA TRP A 165 12.31 -0.23 -9.83
C TRP A 165 12.34 -1.69 -10.32
N THR A 166 11.20 -2.38 -10.23
CA THR A 166 11.09 -3.79 -10.60
C THR A 166 10.01 -4.06 -11.62
N ARG A 167 8.90 -3.30 -11.59
CA ARG A 167 7.75 -3.54 -12.46
C ARG A 167 6.93 -2.27 -12.65
N THR A 168 6.36 -2.10 -13.86
CA THR A 168 5.32 -1.09 -14.13
C THR A 168 3.98 -1.78 -14.33
N TYR A 169 2.94 -1.21 -13.71
CA TYR A 169 1.56 -1.54 -13.97
C TYR A 169 0.95 -0.43 -14.83
N TYR A 170 0.19 -0.79 -15.84
CA TYR A 170 -0.52 0.14 -16.70
C TYR A 170 -2.00 0.02 -16.44
N GLU A 171 -2.64 1.13 -16.10
CA GLU A 171 -4.09 1.24 -16.09
C GLU A 171 -4.56 1.59 -17.50
N LEU A 172 -5.36 0.72 -18.09
CA LEU A 172 -5.90 0.94 -19.43
C LEU A 172 -7.36 1.40 -19.31
N ARG A 173 -7.69 2.51 -19.96
CA ARG A 173 -9.05 3.04 -20.04
C ARG A 173 -9.51 3.10 -21.49
N ALA A 174 -10.72 2.63 -21.74
CA ALA A 174 -11.35 2.74 -23.03
C ALA A 174 -12.71 3.46 -22.89
N SER A 175 -13.03 4.34 -23.87
CA SER A 175 -14.39 4.85 -23.97
C SER A 175 -15.34 3.71 -24.40
N LEU A 176 -16.49 3.67 -23.76
CA LEU A 176 -17.58 2.75 -24.16
C LEU A 176 -18.48 3.36 -25.23
N GLU A 177 -18.22 4.62 -25.65
CA GLU A 177 -18.93 5.25 -26.74
C GLU A 177 -18.50 4.63 -28.09
N GLY A 178 -19.49 4.25 -28.90
CA GLY A 178 -19.22 3.69 -30.21
C GLY A 178 -18.56 2.31 -30.22
N LEU A 179 -18.73 1.52 -29.16
CA LEU A 179 -18.26 0.13 -29.15
C LEU A 179 -18.82 -0.62 -30.37
N PRO A 180 -17.99 -1.42 -31.06
CA PRO A 180 -18.47 -2.28 -32.11
C PRO A 180 -19.49 -3.27 -31.54
N GLN A 181 -20.44 -3.70 -32.36
CA GLN A 181 -21.33 -4.79 -31.97
C GLN A 181 -20.50 -5.98 -31.53
N LEU A 182 -20.94 -6.61 -30.44
CA LEU A 182 -20.31 -7.86 -29.99
C LEU A 182 -20.33 -8.85 -31.16
N PRO A 183 -19.20 -9.56 -31.41
CA PRO A 183 -19.17 -10.57 -32.43
C PRO A 183 -20.22 -11.66 -32.12
N ASP A 184 -20.88 -12.15 -33.15
CA ASP A 184 -21.74 -13.32 -33.03
C ASP A 184 -20.87 -14.53 -32.62
N LEU A 185 -21.12 -15.07 -31.45
CA LEU A 185 -20.37 -16.22 -30.93
C LEU A 185 -20.72 -17.53 -31.68
N GLY A 186 -21.72 -17.48 -32.56
CA GLY A 186 -22.21 -18.67 -33.26
C GLY A 186 -22.88 -19.66 -32.32
N SER A 187 -23.27 -20.81 -32.87
CA SER A 187 -23.97 -21.87 -32.10
C SER A 187 -23.05 -22.72 -31.21
N TYR A 188 -21.75 -22.51 -31.27
CA TYR A 188 -20.77 -23.38 -30.58
C TYR A 188 -20.28 -22.76 -29.24
N MET A 189 -20.62 -21.50 -28.95
CA MET A 189 -20.19 -20.82 -27.75
C MET A 189 -21.38 -20.08 -27.11
N SER A 190 -21.45 -20.13 -25.78
CA SER A 190 -22.37 -19.33 -24.99
C SER A 190 -21.60 -18.59 -23.87
N ILE A 191 -22.09 -17.42 -23.50
CA ILE A 191 -21.63 -16.72 -22.30
C ILE A 191 -22.63 -17.00 -21.20
N GLU A 192 -22.16 -17.63 -20.13
CA GLU A 192 -22.97 -17.98 -18.98
C GLU A 192 -22.46 -17.26 -17.74
N ALA A 193 -23.37 -16.95 -16.81
CA ALA A 193 -22.97 -16.40 -15.54
C ALA A 193 -22.18 -17.43 -14.73
N TRP A 194 -21.12 -16.97 -14.08
CA TRP A 194 -20.39 -17.80 -13.12
C TRP A 194 -21.34 -18.29 -12.02
N GLY A 195 -21.26 -19.56 -11.70
CA GLY A 195 -22.11 -20.18 -10.70
C GLY A 195 -21.46 -21.42 -10.08
N PRO A 196 -22.08 -21.99 -9.04
CA PRO A 196 -21.54 -23.14 -8.33
C PRO A 196 -21.44 -24.42 -9.18
N GLN A 197 -22.08 -24.44 -10.35
CA GLN A 197 -22.01 -25.53 -11.32
C GLN A 197 -20.63 -25.64 -12.02
N TRP A 198 -19.79 -24.62 -11.92
CA TRP A 198 -18.48 -24.59 -12.56
C TRP A 198 -17.38 -24.96 -11.56
N GLU A 199 -16.55 -25.91 -11.90
CA GLU A 199 -15.37 -26.25 -11.11
C GLU A 199 -14.25 -25.23 -11.35
N GLU A 200 -13.83 -24.54 -10.32
CA GLU A 200 -12.78 -23.51 -10.38
C GLU A 200 -11.47 -24.01 -11.04
N PRO A 201 -10.98 -25.25 -10.79
CA PRO A 201 -9.79 -25.77 -11.47
C PRO A 201 -9.94 -25.89 -12.98
N ALA A 202 -11.12 -26.29 -13.48
CA ALA A 202 -11.38 -26.42 -14.91
C ALA A 202 -11.39 -25.05 -15.60
N LEU A 203 -11.98 -24.04 -14.94
CA LEU A 203 -12.02 -22.68 -15.45
C LEU A 203 -10.63 -22.00 -15.44
N ARG A 204 -9.83 -22.24 -14.43
CA ARG A 204 -8.44 -21.79 -14.39
C ARG A 204 -7.59 -22.45 -15.46
N ALA A 205 -7.86 -23.70 -15.81
CA ALA A 205 -7.15 -24.41 -16.87
C ALA A 205 -7.48 -23.86 -18.27
N ALA A 206 -8.72 -23.39 -18.48
CA ALA A 206 -9.14 -22.79 -19.75
C ALA A 206 -8.50 -21.42 -20.04
N ASN A 207 -7.96 -20.74 -19.00
CA ASN A 207 -7.32 -19.43 -19.10
C ASN A 207 -5.78 -19.48 -19.16
N ARG A 208 -5.18 -20.64 -19.38
CA ARG A 208 -3.75 -20.85 -19.59
C ARG A 208 -3.40 -20.94 -21.07
#